data_bdde5abaa95de062d0d83783b646ea92
#
_entry.id   bdde5abaa95de062d0d83783b646ea92
#
_cell.length_a   1.000
_cell.length_b   1.000
_cell.length_c   1.000
_cell.angle_alpha   90.00
_cell.angle_beta   90.00
_cell.angle_gamma   90.00
#
_symmetry.space_group_name_H-M   'P 1'
#
loop_
_entity.id
_entity.type
_entity.pdbx_description
1 polymer ?
#
loop_
_entity_poly.entity_id
_entity_poly.type
_entity_poly.pdbx_seq_one_letter_code
_entity_poly.pdbx_strand_id
1 'polypeptide(L)'
;MPAENISLSLLSVISLISFFVFLLISKYSNKIWNGILLDQDFNKPQAFHSLSIPRSGGLAASLSFLIFFIFYYLLFNKVNFEYVILTFAMFSMGFIEDIKLNFKPIYRLILMIIILLIFTIYFSINITSIDLNFLNSWLKNDIFSIIFVLLCFLFIVNGSNLIDGFNGLLAIHILIINIILLFINLENNHENLSIMIASQIVILISFLLFNFPKAQI
;
A
#
# COMPACT_ATOMS: atom_id res chain seq x y z
N MET A 1 18.76 -17.51 18.67
CA MET A 1 18.27 -17.92 17.33
C MET A 1 18.87 -16.94 16.35
N PRO A 2 19.40 -17.37 15.19
CA PRO A 2 19.88 -16.43 14.18
C PRO A 2 18.73 -15.55 13.70
N ALA A 3 19.01 -14.28 13.39
CA ALA A 3 18.01 -13.28 12.99
C ALA A 3 17.15 -13.73 11.79
N GLU A 4 17.73 -14.51 10.88
CA GLU A 4 17.05 -15.11 9.72
C GLU A 4 15.88 -16.03 10.12
N ASN A 5 16.03 -16.84 11.16
CA ASN A 5 14.97 -17.75 11.62
C ASN A 5 13.80 -16.98 12.25
N ILE A 6 14.09 -15.86 12.91
CA ILE A 6 13.05 -15.00 13.52
C ILE A 6 12.27 -14.28 12.40
N SER A 7 12.93 -13.79 11.36
CA SER A 7 12.28 -13.11 10.25
C SER A 7 11.35 -14.05 9.46
N LEU A 8 11.78 -15.30 9.20
CA LEU A 8 10.96 -16.29 8.53
C LEU A 8 9.75 -16.72 9.38
N SER A 9 9.95 -16.90 10.70
CA SER A 9 8.85 -17.22 11.61
C SER A 9 7.83 -16.08 11.70
N LEU A 10 8.27 -14.83 11.72
CA LEU A 10 7.40 -13.66 11.67
C LEU A 10 6.56 -13.65 10.39
N LEU A 11 7.18 -13.82 9.22
CA LEU A 11 6.48 -13.81 7.94
C LEU A 11 5.44 -14.92 7.84
N SER A 12 5.73 -16.12 8.34
CA SER A 12 4.77 -17.22 8.36
C SER A 12 3.57 -16.94 9.27
N VAL A 13 3.80 -16.34 10.44
CA VAL A 13 2.73 -15.91 11.35
C VAL A 13 1.89 -14.80 10.71
N ILE A 14 2.52 -13.80 10.10
CA ILE A 14 1.80 -12.72 9.40
C ILE A 14 0.99 -13.25 8.22
N SER A 15 1.49 -14.25 7.49
CA SER A 15 0.73 -14.91 6.41
C SER A 15 -0.59 -15.48 6.93
N LEU A 16 -0.55 -16.25 8.01
CA LEU A 16 -1.74 -16.81 8.63
C LEU A 16 -2.69 -15.74 9.16
N ILE A 17 -2.14 -14.77 9.90
CA ILE A 17 -2.96 -13.67 10.46
C ILE A 17 -3.62 -12.88 9.33
N SER A 18 -2.86 -12.49 8.30
CA SER A 18 -3.38 -11.77 7.15
C SER A 18 -4.51 -12.54 6.47
N PHE A 19 -4.31 -13.82 6.19
CA PHE A 19 -5.36 -14.67 5.62
C PHE A 19 -6.64 -14.65 6.46
N PHE A 20 -6.53 -14.82 7.79
CA PHE A 20 -7.71 -14.77 8.67
C PHE A 20 -8.35 -13.37 8.75
N VAL A 21 -7.56 -12.29 8.73
CA VAL A 21 -8.09 -10.92 8.69
C VAL A 21 -8.91 -10.71 7.42
N PHE A 22 -8.39 -11.11 6.26
CA PHE A 22 -9.13 -11.01 4.99
C PHE A 22 -10.39 -11.88 5.01
N LEU A 23 -10.33 -13.10 5.54
CA LEU A 23 -11.48 -14.00 5.67
C LEU A 23 -12.57 -13.40 6.57
N LEU A 24 -12.20 -12.86 7.72
CA LEU A 24 -13.16 -12.26 8.65
C LEU A 24 -13.80 -11.00 8.05
N ILE A 25 -12.99 -10.13 7.45
CA ILE A 25 -13.50 -8.91 6.84
C ILE A 25 -14.41 -9.23 5.65
N SER A 26 -14.03 -10.15 4.78
CA SER A 26 -14.87 -10.61 3.67
C SER A 26 -16.22 -11.14 4.18
N LYS A 27 -16.20 -11.99 5.21
CA LYS A 27 -17.42 -12.57 5.79
C LYS A 27 -18.36 -11.55 6.44
N TYR A 28 -17.79 -10.56 7.09
CA TYR A 28 -18.58 -9.57 7.87
C TYR A 28 -18.73 -8.22 7.17
N SER A 29 -18.13 -8.02 6.01
CA SER A 29 -18.13 -6.76 5.26
C SER A 29 -19.54 -6.19 5.01
N ASN A 30 -20.51 -7.05 4.71
CA ASN A 30 -21.92 -6.65 4.50
C ASN A 30 -22.59 -6.09 5.77
N LYS A 31 -22.10 -6.45 6.96
CA LYS A 31 -22.62 -6.01 8.26
C LYS A 31 -21.82 -4.82 8.79
N ILE A 32 -20.60 -4.62 8.34
CA ILE A 32 -19.76 -3.50 8.75
C ILE A 32 -20.40 -2.21 8.24
N TRP A 33 -20.72 -1.32 9.20
CA TRP A 33 -21.34 -0.01 8.95
C TRP A 33 -22.58 -0.04 8.03
N ASN A 34 -23.46 -1.04 8.22
CA ASN A 34 -24.72 -1.15 7.49
C ASN A 34 -24.55 -1.12 5.96
N GLY A 35 -23.46 -1.65 5.44
CA GLY A 35 -23.23 -1.76 4.00
C GLY A 35 -22.71 -0.47 3.32
N ILE A 36 -22.20 0.52 4.07
CA ILE A 36 -21.64 1.76 3.51
C ILE A 36 -20.48 1.45 2.55
N LEU A 37 -19.70 0.42 2.83
CA LEU A 37 -18.57 0.00 2.01
C LEU A 37 -18.97 -0.82 0.76
N LEU A 38 -20.26 -1.04 0.49
CA LEU A 38 -20.69 -1.77 -0.70
C LEU A 38 -20.58 -0.90 -1.96
N ASP A 39 -19.87 -1.39 -2.97
CA ASP A 39 -19.89 -0.78 -4.29
C ASP A 39 -21.20 -1.12 -5.01
N GLN A 40 -22.01 -0.11 -5.24
CA GLN A 40 -23.28 -0.19 -5.94
C GLN A 40 -23.28 0.65 -7.23
N ASP A 41 -22.15 1.22 -7.61
CA ASP A 41 -22.02 2.10 -8.76
C ASP A 41 -21.80 1.29 -10.06
N PHE A 42 -22.83 0.58 -10.52
CA PHE A 42 -22.80 -0.24 -11.73
C PHE A 42 -22.69 0.56 -13.04
N ASN A 43 -22.87 1.87 -13.00
CA ASN A 43 -22.90 2.74 -14.20
C ASN A 43 -21.55 3.39 -14.53
N LYS A 44 -20.50 3.10 -13.77
CA LYS A 44 -19.15 3.63 -14.06
C LYS A 44 -18.53 2.88 -15.24
N PRO A 45 -17.77 3.56 -16.12
CA PRO A 45 -17.07 2.91 -17.25
C PRO A 45 -16.15 1.76 -16.83
N GLN A 46 -15.74 1.73 -15.56
CA GLN A 46 -14.86 0.75 -14.94
C GLN A 46 -15.61 -0.32 -14.13
N ALA A 47 -16.96 -0.31 -14.14
CA ALA A 47 -17.76 -1.28 -13.41
C ALA A 47 -17.83 -2.61 -14.17
N PHE A 48 -17.04 -3.58 -13.78
CA PHE A 48 -17.08 -4.95 -14.33
C PHE A 48 -17.90 -5.92 -13.48
N HIS A 49 -18.53 -5.44 -12.40
CA HIS A 49 -19.28 -6.26 -11.47
C HIS A 49 -20.79 -6.11 -11.69
N SER A 50 -21.50 -7.23 -11.77
CA SER A 50 -22.97 -7.30 -11.77
C SER A 50 -23.57 -7.42 -10.37
N LEU A 51 -22.74 -7.65 -9.35
CA LEU A 51 -23.12 -7.80 -7.94
C LEU A 51 -22.40 -6.75 -7.10
N SER A 52 -23.04 -6.30 -6.02
CA SER A 52 -22.40 -5.38 -5.07
C SER A 52 -21.24 -6.07 -4.34
N ILE A 53 -20.03 -5.52 -4.47
CA ILE A 53 -18.82 -6.04 -3.84
C ILE A 53 -18.38 -5.07 -2.74
N PRO A 54 -17.94 -5.57 -1.58
CA PRO A 54 -17.44 -4.70 -0.52
C PRO A 54 -16.08 -4.09 -0.91
N ARG A 55 -15.90 -2.79 -0.69
CA ARG A 55 -14.61 -2.08 -0.80
C ARG A 55 -13.85 -2.19 0.51
N SER A 56 -13.69 -3.37 1.04
CA SER A 56 -13.08 -3.60 2.35
C SER A 56 -11.65 -4.16 2.28
N GLY A 57 -11.13 -4.39 1.07
CA GLY A 57 -9.79 -4.92 0.85
C GLY A 57 -8.69 -4.03 1.44
N GLY A 58 -8.79 -2.72 1.26
CA GLY A 58 -7.88 -1.75 1.86
C GLY A 58 -7.88 -1.77 3.38
N LEU A 59 -9.05 -1.94 4.00
CA LEU A 59 -9.19 -2.08 5.45
C LEU A 59 -8.54 -3.37 5.96
N ALA A 60 -8.72 -4.48 5.27
CA ALA A 60 -8.08 -5.74 5.63
C ALA A 60 -6.55 -5.66 5.51
N ALA A 61 -6.05 -5.05 4.42
CA ALA A 61 -4.62 -4.85 4.22
C ALA A 61 -4.03 -3.94 5.30
N SER A 62 -4.66 -2.81 5.61
CA SER A 62 -4.17 -1.87 6.63
C SER A 62 -4.12 -2.49 8.02
N LEU A 63 -5.14 -3.28 8.41
CA LEU A 63 -5.12 -4.02 9.67
C LEU A 63 -4.00 -5.08 9.71
N SER A 64 -3.78 -5.78 8.61
CA SER A 64 -2.68 -6.75 8.49
C SER A 64 -1.32 -6.07 8.63
N PHE A 65 -1.13 -4.89 8.01
CA PHE A 65 0.08 -4.08 8.19
C PHE A 65 0.25 -3.57 9.61
N LEU A 66 -0.81 -3.12 10.26
CA LEU A 66 -0.76 -2.66 11.65
C LEU A 66 -0.27 -3.80 12.57
N ILE A 67 -0.84 -4.99 12.41
CA ILE A 67 -0.42 -6.17 13.17
C ILE A 67 1.05 -6.49 12.87
N PHE A 68 1.46 -6.47 11.61
CA PHE A 68 2.85 -6.67 11.23
C PHE A 68 3.78 -5.67 11.92
N PHE A 69 3.48 -4.36 11.91
CA PHE A 69 4.32 -3.34 12.55
C PHE A 69 4.43 -3.54 14.07
N ILE A 70 3.33 -3.95 14.73
CA ILE A 70 3.35 -4.29 16.16
C ILE A 70 4.28 -5.48 16.43
N PHE A 71 4.14 -6.58 15.70
CA PHE A 71 5.01 -7.75 15.87
C PHE A 71 6.47 -7.44 15.51
N TYR A 72 6.69 -6.66 14.46
CA TYR A 72 8.02 -6.23 14.06
C TYR A 72 8.69 -5.40 15.16
N TYR A 73 7.97 -4.47 15.77
CA TYR A 73 8.46 -3.70 16.91
C TYR A 73 8.79 -4.60 18.12
N LEU A 74 7.90 -5.50 18.47
CA LEU A 74 8.09 -6.40 19.63
C LEU A 74 9.28 -7.34 19.46
N LEU A 75 9.58 -7.78 18.24
CA LEU A 75 10.65 -8.73 17.98
C LEU A 75 12.02 -8.07 17.75
N PHE A 76 12.03 -6.95 17.03
CA PHE A 76 13.27 -6.29 16.62
C PHE A 76 13.56 -4.99 17.37
N ASN A 77 12.61 -4.49 18.16
CA ASN A 77 12.70 -3.22 18.88
C ASN A 77 13.01 -2.02 17.97
N LYS A 78 12.56 -2.09 16.71
CA LYS A 78 12.77 -1.09 15.66
C LYS A 78 11.43 -0.63 15.13
N VAL A 79 11.31 0.67 14.86
CA VAL A 79 10.13 1.27 14.21
C VAL A 79 10.61 2.07 13.01
N ASN A 80 10.10 1.73 11.85
CA ASN A 80 10.31 2.52 10.64
C ASN A 80 9.13 3.50 10.51
N PHE A 81 9.20 4.60 11.24
CA PHE A 81 8.12 5.60 11.34
C PHE A 81 7.69 6.12 9.97
N GLU A 82 8.61 6.27 9.02
CA GLU A 82 8.32 6.70 7.68
C GLU A 82 7.29 5.79 7.00
N TYR A 83 7.50 4.48 7.07
CA TYR A 83 6.58 3.51 6.46
C TYR A 83 5.23 3.48 7.17
N VAL A 84 5.24 3.50 8.50
CA VAL A 84 4.00 3.50 9.29
C VAL A 84 3.16 4.73 8.96
N ILE A 85 3.75 5.92 9.05
CA ILE A 85 3.03 7.18 8.83
C ILE A 85 2.50 7.26 7.39
N LEU A 86 3.34 6.96 6.39
CA LEU A 86 2.93 7.03 4.99
C LEU A 86 1.81 6.03 4.69
N THR A 87 1.97 4.78 5.15
CA THR A 87 0.97 3.72 4.93
C THR A 87 -0.40 4.14 5.46
N PHE A 88 -0.47 4.59 6.72
CA PHE A 88 -1.75 4.95 7.33
C PHE A 88 -2.30 6.29 6.85
N ALA A 89 -1.45 7.25 6.48
CA ALA A 89 -1.88 8.49 5.87
C ALA A 89 -2.52 8.23 4.49
N MET A 90 -1.87 7.43 3.64
CA MET A 90 -2.41 7.11 2.32
C MET A 90 -3.64 6.19 2.40
N PHE A 91 -3.66 5.23 3.35
CA PHE A 91 -4.85 4.43 3.63
C PHE A 91 -6.04 5.30 4.03
N SER A 92 -5.85 6.25 4.95
CA SER A 92 -6.94 7.12 5.42
C SER A 92 -7.54 7.95 4.27
N MET A 93 -6.73 8.36 3.30
CA MET A 93 -7.19 9.06 2.11
C MET A 93 -8.09 8.19 1.23
N GLY A 94 -7.68 6.96 0.93
CA GLY A 94 -8.50 6.01 0.17
C GLY A 94 -9.76 5.62 0.94
N PHE A 95 -9.65 5.42 2.24
CA PHE A 95 -10.76 5.02 3.08
C PHE A 95 -11.85 6.09 3.21
N ILE A 96 -11.49 7.38 3.24
CA ILE A 96 -12.46 8.49 3.19
C ILE A 96 -13.28 8.45 1.90
N GLU A 97 -12.67 8.06 0.78
CA GLU A 97 -13.38 7.90 -0.50
C GLU A 97 -14.34 6.69 -0.46
N ASP A 98 -13.91 5.57 0.11
CA ASP A 98 -14.72 4.35 0.23
C ASP A 98 -15.97 4.54 1.11
N ILE A 99 -15.90 5.41 2.12
CA ILE A 99 -17.06 5.78 2.97
C ILE A 99 -18.08 6.68 2.23
N LYS A 100 -17.86 6.96 0.94
CA LYS A 100 -18.79 7.78 0.12
C LYS A 100 -19.04 9.19 0.69
N LEU A 101 -18.12 9.75 1.43
CA LEU A 101 -18.10 11.17 1.70
C LEU A 101 -17.86 11.84 0.35
N ASN A 102 -18.85 12.58 -0.17
CA ASN A 102 -18.86 13.23 -1.49
C ASN A 102 -17.67 14.20 -1.68
N PHE A 103 -16.47 13.65 -1.61
CA PHE A 103 -15.21 14.38 -1.77
C PHE A 103 -14.96 14.61 -3.25
N LYS A 104 -14.90 15.87 -3.66
CA LYS A 104 -14.54 16.19 -5.05
C LYS A 104 -13.08 15.72 -5.30
N PRO A 105 -12.79 15.14 -6.48
CA PRO A 105 -11.45 14.63 -6.81
C PRO A 105 -10.32 15.65 -6.61
N ILE A 106 -10.64 16.94 -6.82
CA ILE A 106 -9.67 18.03 -6.63
C ILE A 106 -9.21 18.18 -5.16
N TYR A 107 -10.12 18.03 -4.19
CA TYR A 107 -9.75 18.11 -2.78
C TYR A 107 -8.89 16.91 -2.35
N ARG A 108 -9.17 15.72 -2.89
CA ARG A 108 -8.33 14.53 -2.70
C ARG A 108 -6.91 14.79 -3.20
N LEU A 109 -6.77 15.31 -4.41
CA LEU A 109 -5.47 15.60 -5.00
C LEU A 109 -4.69 16.64 -4.16
N ILE A 110 -5.35 17.72 -3.75
CA ILE A 110 -4.71 18.78 -2.92
C ILE A 110 -4.24 18.18 -1.59
N LEU A 111 -5.07 17.38 -0.94
CA LEU A 111 -4.76 16.80 0.37
C LEU A 111 -3.62 15.78 0.26
N MET A 112 -3.58 14.97 -0.80
CA MET A 112 -2.44 14.09 -1.11
C MET A 112 -1.15 14.89 -1.31
N ILE A 113 -1.20 15.98 -2.07
CA ILE A 113 -0.03 16.85 -2.29
C ILE A 113 0.49 17.38 -0.95
N ILE A 114 -0.40 17.87 -0.09
CA ILE A 114 -0.04 18.41 1.23
C ILE A 114 0.61 17.33 2.10
N ILE A 115 -0.01 16.14 2.20
CA ILE A 115 0.53 15.04 3.00
C ILE A 115 1.90 14.61 2.48
N LEU A 116 2.04 14.40 1.18
CA LEU A 116 3.30 13.96 0.57
C LEU A 116 4.39 15.03 0.69
N LEU A 117 4.04 16.31 0.58
CA LEU A 117 4.98 17.40 0.76
C LEU A 117 5.51 17.48 2.19
N ILE A 118 4.61 17.43 3.19
CA ILE A 118 5.00 17.41 4.60
C ILE A 118 5.88 16.18 4.87
N PHE A 119 5.50 15.01 4.37
CA PHE A 119 6.23 13.76 4.53
C PHE A 119 7.65 13.85 3.92
N THR A 120 7.76 14.32 2.68
CA THR A 120 9.04 14.46 1.97
C THR A 120 9.98 15.41 2.70
N ILE A 121 9.47 16.55 3.19
CA ILE A 121 10.28 17.53 3.94
C ILE A 121 10.67 16.98 5.31
N TYR A 122 9.72 16.43 6.06
CA TYR A 122 9.96 15.97 7.44
C TYR A 122 10.96 14.82 7.51
N PHE A 123 10.86 13.83 6.61
CA PHE A 123 11.76 12.67 6.55
C PHE A 123 12.97 12.89 5.62
N SER A 124 13.13 14.09 5.05
CA SER A 124 14.24 14.42 4.14
C SER A 124 14.43 13.41 3.02
N ILE A 125 13.32 12.97 2.40
CA ILE A 125 13.35 11.97 1.34
C ILE A 125 13.86 12.62 0.05
N ASN A 126 15.05 12.22 -0.37
CA ASN A 126 15.72 12.76 -1.53
C ASN A 126 16.13 11.65 -2.50
N ILE A 127 15.99 11.92 -3.79
CA ILE A 127 16.59 11.11 -4.85
C ILE A 127 17.93 11.79 -5.21
N THR A 128 19.03 11.13 -4.88
CA THR A 128 20.38 11.70 -5.04
C THR A 128 20.92 11.57 -6.45
N SER A 129 20.53 10.52 -7.16
CA SER A 129 20.98 10.28 -8.54
C SER A 129 20.01 9.37 -9.28
N ILE A 130 19.93 9.59 -10.57
CA ILE A 130 19.21 8.75 -11.54
C ILE A 130 20.11 8.54 -12.74
N ASP A 131 19.82 7.54 -13.56
CA ASP A 131 20.66 7.19 -14.72
C ASP A 131 20.52 8.17 -15.91
N LEU A 132 20.08 9.41 -15.62
CA LEU A 132 19.95 10.51 -16.58
C LEU A 132 20.81 11.69 -16.12
N ASN A 133 22.03 11.79 -16.69
CA ASN A 133 23.04 12.75 -16.26
C ASN A 133 22.58 14.21 -16.23
N PHE A 134 21.71 14.63 -17.15
CA PHE A 134 21.20 16.02 -17.18
C PHE A 134 20.29 16.32 -16.00
N LEU A 135 19.53 15.33 -15.49
CA LEU A 135 18.66 15.51 -14.32
C LEU A 135 19.44 15.51 -13.01
N ASN A 136 20.56 14.82 -12.92
CA ASN A 136 21.39 14.78 -11.73
C ASN A 136 21.89 16.17 -11.31
N SER A 137 22.12 17.07 -12.27
CA SER A 137 22.51 18.46 -11.97
C SER A 137 21.34 19.23 -11.33
N TRP A 138 20.11 18.98 -11.73
CA TRP A 138 18.90 19.61 -11.21
C TRP A 138 18.49 19.03 -9.85
N LEU A 139 18.71 17.73 -9.63
CA LEU A 139 18.43 17.05 -8.34
C LEU A 139 19.32 17.57 -7.19
N LYS A 140 20.42 18.25 -7.49
CA LYS A 140 21.24 18.95 -6.47
C LYS A 140 20.53 20.18 -5.87
N ASN A 141 19.50 20.69 -6.52
CA ASN A 141 18.67 21.76 -5.99
C ASN A 141 17.57 21.15 -5.13
N ASP A 142 17.53 21.51 -3.83
CA ASP A 142 16.59 20.95 -2.85
C ASP A 142 15.13 21.12 -3.26
N ILE A 143 14.77 22.31 -3.79
CA ILE A 143 13.40 22.60 -4.22
C ILE A 143 13.02 21.68 -5.37
N PHE A 144 13.91 21.55 -6.36
CA PHE A 144 13.65 20.66 -7.50
C PHE A 144 13.55 19.19 -7.05
N SER A 145 14.42 18.74 -6.16
CA SER A 145 14.41 17.38 -5.62
C SER A 145 13.09 17.06 -4.90
N ILE A 146 12.60 17.98 -4.05
CA ILE A 146 11.31 17.83 -3.35
C ILE A 146 10.17 17.74 -4.35
N ILE A 147 10.10 18.64 -5.34
CA ILE A 147 9.05 18.63 -6.37
C ILE A 147 9.11 17.32 -7.18
N PHE A 148 10.30 16.88 -7.54
CA PHE A 148 10.50 15.67 -8.32
C PHE A 148 10.03 14.42 -7.56
N VAL A 149 10.41 14.25 -6.30
CA VAL A 149 9.95 13.17 -5.43
C VAL A 149 8.43 13.19 -5.27
N LEU A 150 7.85 14.38 -5.04
CA LEU A 150 6.41 14.55 -4.92
C LEU A 150 5.68 14.13 -6.20
N LEU A 151 6.18 14.52 -7.36
CA LEU A 151 5.61 14.09 -8.65
C LEU A 151 5.71 12.57 -8.82
N CYS A 152 6.83 11.93 -8.46
CA CYS A 152 6.98 10.48 -8.51
C CYS A 152 5.90 9.78 -7.66
N PHE A 153 5.68 10.22 -6.43
CA PHE A 153 4.62 9.67 -5.59
C PHE A 153 3.23 9.88 -6.19
N LEU A 154 2.93 11.07 -6.68
CA LEU A 154 1.64 11.38 -7.30
C LEU A 154 1.39 10.53 -8.54
N PHE A 155 2.40 10.32 -9.38
CA PHE A 155 2.28 9.45 -10.55
C PHE A 155 2.03 7.99 -10.16
N ILE A 156 2.72 7.48 -9.14
CA ILE A 156 2.51 6.11 -8.65
C ILE A 156 1.07 5.96 -8.13
N VAL A 157 0.61 6.86 -7.26
CA VAL A 157 -0.70 6.73 -6.62
C VAL A 157 -1.84 6.91 -7.63
N ASN A 158 -1.78 7.95 -8.49
CA ASN A 158 -2.84 8.15 -9.48
C ASN A 158 -2.75 7.14 -10.64
N GLY A 159 -1.53 6.74 -11.05
CA GLY A 159 -1.33 5.69 -12.03
C GLY A 159 -1.88 4.34 -11.57
N SER A 160 -1.72 4.00 -10.31
CA SER A 160 -2.30 2.80 -9.70
C SER A 160 -3.82 2.77 -9.84
N ASN A 161 -4.50 3.90 -9.60
CA ASN A 161 -5.95 4.00 -9.78
C ASN A 161 -6.39 3.80 -11.24
N LEU A 162 -5.55 4.16 -12.22
CA LEU A 162 -5.86 3.95 -13.64
C LEU A 162 -5.67 2.49 -14.07
N ILE A 163 -4.71 1.79 -13.45
CA ILE A 163 -4.42 0.37 -13.73
C ILE A 163 -5.46 -0.54 -13.08
N ASP A 164 -6.10 -0.13 -12.00
CA ASP A 164 -7.04 -0.94 -11.21
C ASP A 164 -8.41 -1.07 -11.91
N GLY A 165 -8.38 -1.59 -13.16
CA GLY A 165 -9.60 -1.81 -13.97
C GLY A 165 -10.13 -3.24 -13.89
N PHE A 166 -9.34 -4.22 -13.46
CA PHE A 166 -9.72 -5.64 -13.38
C PHE A 166 -9.35 -6.22 -12.02
N ASN A 167 -10.13 -7.21 -11.55
CA ASN A 167 -9.88 -7.88 -10.27
C ASN A 167 -8.45 -8.40 -10.16
N GLY A 168 -7.72 -7.92 -9.17
CA GLY A 168 -6.36 -8.34 -8.87
C GLY A 168 -5.27 -7.80 -9.80
N LEU A 169 -5.60 -7.07 -10.88
CA LEU A 169 -4.61 -6.59 -11.83
C LEU A 169 -3.56 -5.71 -11.17
N LEU A 170 -3.98 -4.71 -10.41
CA LEU A 170 -3.08 -3.83 -9.67
C LEU A 170 -2.27 -4.62 -8.63
N ALA A 171 -2.92 -5.51 -7.87
CA ALA A 171 -2.25 -6.29 -6.84
C ALA A 171 -1.17 -7.23 -7.42
N ILE A 172 -1.44 -7.87 -8.56
CA ILE A 172 -0.44 -8.69 -9.27
C ILE A 172 0.72 -7.82 -9.75
N HIS A 173 0.44 -6.63 -10.28
CA HIS A 173 1.48 -5.70 -10.74
C HIS A 173 2.40 -5.27 -9.59
N ILE A 174 1.81 -4.87 -8.46
CA ILE A 174 2.57 -4.50 -7.25
C ILE A 174 3.33 -5.71 -6.69
N LEU A 175 2.74 -6.92 -6.75
CA LEU A 175 3.41 -8.14 -6.32
C LEU A 175 4.71 -8.38 -7.10
N ILE A 176 4.66 -8.27 -8.43
CA ILE A 176 5.84 -8.43 -9.30
C ILE A 176 6.92 -7.39 -8.95
N ILE A 177 6.53 -6.12 -8.79
CA ILE A 177 7.45 -5.05 -8.39
C ILE A 177 8.11 -5.37 -7.04
N ASN A 178 7.31 -5.79 -6.05
CA ASN A 178 7.83 -6.13 -4.73
C ASN A 178 8.77 -7.34 -4.75
N ILE A 179 8.51 -8.34 -5.59
CA ILE A 179 9.44 -9.47 -5.76
C ILE A 179 10.78 -8.99 -6.30
N ILE A 180 10.79 -8.14 -7.32
CA ILE A 180 12.02 -7.58 -7.89
C ILE A 180 12.76 -6.75 -6.84
N LEU A 181 12.05 -5.87 -6.11
CA LEU A 181 12.63 -5.05 -5.06
C LEU A 181 13.19 -5.91 -3.91
N LEU A 182 12.52 -7.03 -3.57
CA LEU A 182 13.03 -7.97 -2.57
C LEU A 182 14.37 -8.55 -2.98
N PHE A 183 14.52 -9.02 -4.23
CA PHE A 183 15.79 -9.53 -4.73
C PHE A 183 16.91 -8.49 -4.66
N ILE A 184 16.63 -7.25 -5.12
CA ILE A 184 17.62 -6.16 -5.09
C ILE A 184 18.06 -5.85 -3.65
N ASN A 185 17.11 -5.82 -2.70
CA ASN A 185 17.44 -5.53 -1.30
C ASN A 185 18.18 -6.68 -0.60
N LEU A 186 17.89 -7.93 -0.94
CA LEU A 186 18.63 -9.08 -0.44
C LEU A 186 20.08 -9.09 -0.94
N GLU A 187 20.32 -8.80 -2.22
CA GLU A 187 21.67 -8.69 -2.79
C GLU A 187 22.49 -7.57 -2.14
N ASN A 188 21.83 -6.46 -1.77
CA ASN A 188 22.48 -5.33 -1.10
C ASN A 188 22.53 -5.44 0.43
N ASN A 189 22.13 -6.58 1.02
CA ASN A 189 22.10 -6.83 2.48
C ASN A 189 21.25 -5.81 3.26
N HIS A 190 20.19 -5.28 2.65
CA HIS A 190 19.23 -4.40 3.32
C HIS A 190 18.14 -5.22 4.04
N GLU A 191 18.52 -5.94 5.11
CA GLU A 191 17.64 -6.88 5.83
C GLU A 191 16.30 -6.25 6.27
N ASN A 192 16.34 -5.05 6.86
CA ASN A 192 15.13 -4.39 7.36
C ASN A 192 14.13 -4.10 6.22
N LEU A 193 14.61 -3.60 5.07
CA LEU A 193 13.78 -3.34 3.90
C LEU A 193 13.27 -4.65 3.30
N SER A 194 14.09 -5.69 3.25
CA SER A 194 13.70 -7.01 2.76
C SER A 194 12.54 -7.60 3.56
N ILE A 195 12.56 -7.50 4.88
CA ILE A 195 11.46 -7.97 5.74
C ILE A 195 10.18 -7.15 5.49
N MET A 196 10.29 -5.84 5.33
CA MET A 196 9.16 -4.96 5.01
C MET A 196 8.52 -5.34 3.66
N ILE A 197 9.33 -5.52 2.62
CA ILE A 197 8.86 -5.90 1.28
C ILE A 197 8.26 -7.31 1.31
N ALA A 198 8.89 -8.26 1.99
CA ALA A 198 8.37 -9.61 2.14
C ALA A 198 7.00 -9.62 2.86
N SER A 199 6.80 -8.77 3.87
CA SER A 199 5.50 -8.64 4.52
C SER A 199 4.43 -8.09 3.58
N GLN A 200 4.77 -7.13 2.72
CA GLN A 200 3.86 -6.63 1.68
C GLN A 200 3.46 -7.74 0.70
N ILE A 201 4.42 -8.55 0.25
CA ILE A 201 4.16 -9.70 -0.63
C ILE A 201 3.16 -10.66 0.01
N VAL A 202 3.38 -11.02 1.27
CA VAL A 202 2.51 -11.95 2.01
C VAL A 202 1.08 -11.40 2.16
N ILE A 203 0.93 -10.11 2.46
CA ILE A 203 -0.37 -9.46 2.58
C ILE A 203 -1.07 -9.37 1.22
N LEU A 204 -0.34 -9.04 0.14
CA LEU A 204 -0.88 -9.00 -1.22
C LEU A 204 -1.33 -10.38 -1.71
N ILE A 205 -0.59 -11.45 -1.38
CA ILE A 205 -1.02 -12.81 -1.70
C ILE A 205 -2.33 -13.13 -0.98
N SER A 206 -2.45 -12.78 0.30
CA SER A 206 -3.69 -12.96 1.07
C SER A 206 -4.85 -12.18 0.43
N PHE A 207 -4.63 -10.93 0.00
CA PHE A 207 -5.63 -10.14 -0.73
C PHE A 207 -6.06 -10.83 -2.03
N LEU A 208 -5.11 -11.31 -2.84
CA LEU A 208 -5.39 -11.95 -4.12
C LEU A 208 -6.23 -13.21 -3.98
N LEU A 209 -6.06 -13.99 -2.91
CA LEU A 209 -6.88 -15.18 -2.66
C LEU A 209 -8.39 -14.85 -2.54
N PHE A 210 -8.74 -13.63 -2.11
CA PHE A 210 -10.13 -13.19 -1.96
C PHE A 210 -10.60 -12.28 -3.11
N ASN A 211 -9.68 -11.74 -3.92
CA ASN A 211 -10.02 -10.79 -4.97
C ASN A 211 -9.85 -11.32 -6.40
N PHE A 212 -9.13 -12.42 -6.60
CA PHE A 212 -8.87 -12.99 -7.92
C PHE A 212 -9.34 -14.46 -8.01
N PRO A 213 -9.96 -14.91 -9.13
CA PRO A 213 -10.38 -14.10 -10.30
C PRO A 213 -11.71 -13.35 -10.09
N LYS A 214 -12.46 -13.67 -9.03
CA LYS A 214 -13.74 -13.06 -8.68
C LYS A 214 -13.60 -12.33 -7.36
N ALA A 215 -13.82 -11.01 -7.38
CA ALA A 215 -13.74 -10.20 -6.17
C ALA A 215 -14.80 -10.63 -5.15
N GLN A 216 -14.37 -10.84 -3.92
CA GLN A 216 -15.18 -11.11 -2.73
C GLN A 216 -15.00 -10.00 -1.68
N ILE A 217 -14.02 -9.07 -1.91
CA ILE A 217 -13.62 -8.05 -0.97
C ILE A 217 -13.15 -6.80 -1.73
#